data_5ecf30f79b0d6e4cde3442a520dedcf8
#
_entry.id   5ecf30f79b0d6e4cde3442a520dedcf8
#
_cell.length_a   1.000
_cell.length_b   1.000
_cell.length_c   1.000
_cell.angle_alpha   90.00
_cell.angle_beta   90.00
_cell.angle_gamma   90.00
#
_symmetry.space_group_name_H-M   'P 1'
#
loop_
_entity.id
_entity.type
_entity.pdbx_description
1 polymer ?
#
loop_
_entity_poly.entity_id
_entity_poly.type
_entity_poly.pdbx_seq_one_letter_code
_entity_poly.pdbx_strand_id
1 'polypeptide(L)'
;MTPFVDFGRKDFYSLKNAMGNMDSILPILKEREQKYYAVSNYGEVSGWVAQLFKCKDNGIIPILGMQTFINNYRYSFDGDNQICKKISADEEWEKTLSEMSDNEKDWSTIDFSLNIFANTLDGYYNIIKIHNDAQLNGVLKRPRTSDKFLKDHGKGIIATAPTVYSEIGYFIYTEDFVKAKKKYDEYKSYFDEVYLEISVVEDEDYREINKNVIKFARKYGIKMIPVINAHYDTKDDVNVFPIFQKCGKLRGGLSYETDHSPNMFYKTKEEVWETFKKFHESDVFTELTMYELFMELDTLCGKFDYLDIDTTPKTPSFPDGERKLRELAWAGMERLGYKGNKIYEDRLEYELDNIIRAKFTDYFLMLEDLFRWYGKYHLTATGRGCFLPNSRVLMSDGFYKYIQDVKKNDKVVSGNGNVRNVDDVYCYDVNEEIVELELEDGRKIRCTLDHKIKIIRNGKEIWEKANNITKTDEIVEI
;
A
#
# COMPACT_ATOMS: atom_id res chain seq x y z
N MET A 1 -20.68 11.31 -25.13
CA MET A 1 -20.54 11.07 -23.68
C MET A 1 -19.30 10.20 -23.48
N THR A 2 -18.47 10.53 -22.48
CA THR A 2 -17.32 9.71 -22.13
C THR A 2 -17.75 8.37 -21.56
N PRO A 3 -16.95 7.30 -21.67
CA PRO A 3 -17.17 6.06 -20.93
C PRO A 3 -17.27 6.33 -19.42
N PHE A 4 -17.98 5.46 -18.69
CA PHE A 4 -18.18 5.62 -17.25
C PHE A 4 -16.84 5.59 -16.47
N VAL A 5 -16.63 6.54 -15.56
CA VAL A 5 -15.49 6.63 -14.67
C VAL A 5 -15.98 6.43 -13.23
N ASP A 6 -15.56 5.36 -12.57
CA ASP A 6 -15.95 5.10 -11.19
C ASP A 6 -14.97 5.78 -10.20
N PHE A 7 -15.41 6.85 -9.55
CA PHE A 7 -14.65 7.54 -8.51
C PHE A 7 -14.55 6.73 -7.20
N GLY A 8 -15.35 5.68 -7.05
CA GLY A 8 -15.28 4.74 -5.93
C GLY A 8 -14.34 3.55 -6.15
N ARG A 9 -13.75 3.40 -7.35
CA ARG A 9 -12.91 2.25 -7.73
C ARG A 9 -11.78 1.99 -6.73
N LYS A 10 -11.67 0.73 -6.29
CA LYS A 10 -10.57 0.18 -5.50
C LYS A 10 -9.80 -0.84 -6.32
N ASP A 11 -8.50 -0.94 -6.13
CA ASP A 11 -7.67 -1.96 -6.73
C ASP A 11 -6.92 -2.79 -5.66
N PHE A 12 -6.02 -3.67 -6.07
CA PHE A 12 -5.36 -4.60 -5.16
C PHE A 12 -4.50 -3.92 -4.07
N TYR A 13 -4.18 -2.63 -4.20
CA TYR A 13 -3.54 -1.85 -3.14
C TYR A 13 -4.48 -1.56 -1.96
N SER A 14 -5.79 -1.68 -2.14
CA SER A 14 -6.76 -1.83 -1.05
C SER A 14 -6.68 -3.24 -0.49
N LEU A 15 -5.56 -3.59 0.15
CA LEU A 15 -5.12 -4.93 0.52
C LEU A 15 -6.26 -5.78 1.09
N LYS A 16 -6.54 -6.94 0.45
CA LYS A 16 -7.57 -7.91 0.79
C LYS A 16 -9.03 -7.45 0.58
N ASN A 17 -9.25 -6.20 0.12
CA ASN A 17 -10.59 -5.67 -0.09
C ASN A 17 -10.92 -5.46 -1.56
N ALA A 18 -9.93 -5.41 -2.44
CA ALA A 18 -10.14 -5.30 -3.88
C ALA A 18 -9.11 -6.10 -4.66
N MET A 19 -9.44 -6.41 -5.91
CA MET A 19 -8.63 -7.17 -6.85
C MET A 19 -8.40 -6.35 -8.12
N GLY A 20 -7.44 -6.80 -8.93
CA GLY A 20 -7.05 -6.11 -10.16
C GLY A 20 -6.00 -5.04 -9.90
N ASN A 21 -5.27 -4.70 -10.93
CA ASN A 21 -4.23 -3.67 -10.95
C ASN A 21 -4.18 -3.00 -12.32
N MET A 22 -3.19 -2.12 -12.53
CA MET A 22 -3.05 -1.44 -13.82
C MET A 22 -2.78 -2.40 -15.00
N ASP A 23 -2.22 -3.59 -14.77
CA ASP A 23 -2.00 -4.56 -15.86
C ASP A 23 -3.27 -5.28 -16.27
N SER A 24 -4.15 -5.59 -15.31
CA SER A 24 -5.42 -6.26 -15.59
C SER A 24 -6.50 -5.33 -16.13
N ILE A 25 -6.57 -4.08 -15.64
CA ILE A 25 -7.60 -3.13 -16.06
C ILE A 25 -7.26 -2.41 -17.38
N LEU A 26 -5.98 -2.18 -17.69
CA LEU A 26 -5.56 -1.38 -18.84
C LEU A 26 -6.10 -1.89 -20.18
N PRO A 27 -6.13 -3.22 -20.48
CA PRO A 27 -6.79 -3.73 -21.70
C PRO A 27 -8.26 -3.31 -21.80
N ILE A 28 -9.00 -3.37 -20.70
CA ILE A 28 -10.43 -2.99 -20.62
C ILE A 28 -10.59 -1.48 -20.87
N LEU A 29 -9.72 -0.65 -20.28
CA LEU A 29 -9.76 0.79 -20.49
C LEU A 29 -9.51 1.15 -21.95
N LYS A 30 -8.58 0.45 -22.61
CA LYS A 30 -8.28 0.65 -24.05
C LYS A 30 -9.42 0.21 -24.94
N GLU A 31 -10.00 -0.96 -24.70
CA GLU A 31 -11.16 -1.47 -25.44
C GLU A 31 -12.35 -0.48 -25.37
N ARG A 32 -12.55 0.14 -24.21
CA ARG A 32 -13.63 1.12 -23.98
C ARG A 32 -13.27 2.54 -24.42
N GLU A 33 -12.09 2.76 -25.01
CA GLU A 33 -11.61 4.09 -25.39
C GLU A 33 -11.66 5.09 -24.20
N GLN A 34 -11.30 4.62 -23.00
CA GLN A 34 -11.41 5.37 -21.77
C GLN A 34 -10.41 6.53 -21.76
N LYS A 35 -10.91 7.75 -21.59
CA LYS A 35 -10.09 8.96 -21.51
C LYS A 35 -9.58 9.25 -20.10
N TYR A 36 -10.32 8.88 -19.06
CA TYR A 36 -10.03 9.12 -17.67
C TYR A 36 -10.10 7.82 -16.86
N TYR A 37 -9.24 7.67 -15.87
CA TYR A 37 -9.28 6.54 -14.95
C TYR A 37 -9.01 6.98 -13.53
N ALA A 38 -9.97 6.77 -12.63
CA ALA A 38 -9.91 7.11 -11.21
C ALA A 38 -9.70 5.86 -10.35
N VAL A 39 -8.92 5.99 -9.29
CA VAL A 39 -8.77 5.00 -8.21
C VAL A 39 -8.73 5.73 -6.87
N SER A 40 -9.45 5.21 -5.87
CA SER A 40 -9.45 5.75 -4.51
C SER A 40 -9.27 4.63 -3.49
N ASN A 41 -8.07 4.10 -3.35
CA ASN A 41 -7.74 3.02 -2.42
C ASN A 41 -7.94 3.40 -0.95
N TYR A 42 -8.22 2.42 -0.10
CA TYR A 42 -8.48 2.59 1.33
C TYR A 42 -7.21 3.06 2.09
N GLY A 43 -7.10 4.36 2.32
CA GLY A 43 -5.98 4.97 3.04
C GLY A 43 -4.61 4.78 2.37
N GLU A 44 -4.57 4.51 1.06
CA GLU A 44 -3.37 4.11 0.33
C GLU A 44 -3.17 4.89 -0.97
N VAL A 45 -1.91 5.24 -1.23
CA VAL A 45 -1.45 5.92 -2.45
C VAL A 45 -0.42 5.10 -3.22
N SER A 46 -0.14 3.88 -2.80
CA SER A 46 0.93 3.02 -3.32
C SER A 46 0.77 2.68 -4.81
N GLY A 47 -0.47 2.65 -5.31
CA GLY A 47 -0.78 2.40 -6.74
C GLY A 47 -0.52 3.57 -7.68
N TRP A 48 -0.30 4.77 -7.18
CA TRP A 48 -0.24 5.99 -7.99
C TRP A 48 0.86 5.98 -9.04
N VAL A 49 2.04 5.44 -8.71
CA VAL A 49 3.17 5.37 -9.64
C VAL A 49 2.81 4.54 -10.87
N ALA A 50 2.25 3.35 -10.67
CA ALA A 50 1.83 2.48 -11.77
C ALA A 50 0.69 3.12 -12.58
N GLN A 51 -0.30 3.72 -11.91
CA GLN A 51 -1.41 4.42 -12.53
C GLN A 51 -0.90 5.59 -13.39
N LEU A 52 -0.01 6.44 -12.85
CA LEU A 52 0.54 7.60 -13.53
C LEU A 52 1.24 7.22 -14.84
N PHE A 53 2.21 6.30 -14.77
CA PHE A 53 3.00 5.94 -15.96
C PHE A 53 2.16 5.16 -16.98
N LYS A 54 1.43 4.13 -16.56
CA LYS A 54 0.66 3.30 -17.51
C LYS A 54 -0.49 4.07 -18.17
N CYS A 55 -1.16 4.95 -17.45
CA CYS A 55 -2.18 5.82 -18.03
C CYS A 55 -1.56 6.79 -19.02
N LYS A 56 -0.48 7.49 -18.64
CA LYS A 56 0.21 8.46 -19.49
C LYS A 56 0.71 7.82 -20.79
N ASP A 57 1.33 6.65 -20.72
CA ASP A 57 1.85 5.91 -21.87
C ASP A 57 0.75 5.46 -22.85
N ASN A 58 -0.51 5.43 -22.39
CA ASN A 58 -1.65 5.01 -23.19
C ASN A 58 -2.67 6.14 -23.47
N GLY A 59 -2.30 7.39 -23.21
CA GLY A 59 -3.17 8.55 -23.49
C GLY A 59 -4.39 8.68 -22.59
N ILE A 60 -4.37 8.03 -21.41
CA ILE A 60 -5.43 8.07 -20.39
C ILE A 60 -5.01 9.06 -19.31
N ILE A 61 -5.89 9.96 -18.91
CA ILE A 61 -5.66 10.90 -17.81
C ILE A 61 -5.87 10.16 -16.47
N PRO A 62 -4.83 10.01 -15.64
CA PRO A 62 -4.95 9.38 -14.32
C PRO A 62 -5.59 10.38 -13.33
N ILE A 63 -6.67 9.98 -12.69
CA ILE A 63 -7.27 10.70 -11.56
C ILE A 63 -6.75 10.04 -10.29
N LEU A 64 -5.73 10.65 -9.69
CA LEU A 64 -5.04 10.12 -8.51
C LEU A 64 -5.83 10.43 -7.26
N GLY A 65 -6.35 9.40 -6.61
CA GLY A 65 -7.20 9.55 -5.44
C GLY A 65 -6.90 8.56 -4.31
N MET A 66 -7.49 8.84 -3.16
CA MET A 66 -7.43 8.03 -1.95
C MET A 66 -8.75 8.16 -1.20
N GLN A 67 -9.28 7.04 -0.68
CA GLN A 67 -10.32 7.11 0.32
C GLN A 67 -9.68 7.33 1.68
N THR A 68 -9.80 8.53 2.21
CA THR A 68 -9.29 8.86 3.54
C THR A 68 -10.34 8.54 4.61
N PHE A 69 -9.90 8.04 5.75
CA PHE A 69 -10.75 7.87 6.92
C PHE A 69 -10.56 9.06 7.86
N ILE A 70 -11.67 9.51 8.45
CA ILE A 70 -11.74 10.72 9.26
C ILE A 70 -12.23 10.34 10.63
N ASN A 71 -11.42 10.67 11.63
CA ASN A 71 -11.84 10.59 13.03
C ASN A 71 -11.00 11.57 13.84
N ASN A 72 -11.66 12.45 14.58
CA ASN A 72 -10.98 13.45 15.39
C ASN A 72 -10.37 12.86 16.68
N TYR A 73 -10.62 11.60 16.97
CA TYR A 73 -9.89 10.87 17.99
C TYR A 73 -8.64 10.21 17.42
N ARG A 74 -7.53 10.40 18.10
CA ARG A 74 -6.27 9.73 17.81
C ARG A 74 -5.91 8.77 18.94
N TYR A 75 -5.05 7.82 18.62
CA TYR A 75 -4.57 6.84 19.57
C TYR A 75 -3.05 6.96 19.69
N SER A 76 -2.52 6.99 20.91
CA SER A 76 -1.09 6.85 21.17
C SER A 76 -0.80 5.49 21.75
N PHE A 77 0.30 4.88 21.33
CA PHE A 77 0.83 3.67 21.97
C PHE A 77 1.80 4.08 23.07
N ASP A 78 1.58 3.57 24.27
CA ASP A 78 2.54 3.70 25.35
C ASP A 78 3.64 2.63 25.14
N GLY A 79 4.88 3.05 24.89
CA GLY A 79 5.94 2.32 24.20
C GLY A 79 6.23 0.90 24.65
N ASP A 80 5.98 0.52 25.92
CA ASP A 80 6.32 -0.83 26.41
C ASP A 80 5.10 -1.76 26.63
N ASN A 81 3.87 -1.24 26.66
CA ASN A 81 2.71 -2.03 27.08
C ASN A 81 1.62 -2.25 26.01
N GLN A 82 1.82 -1.82 24.77
CA GLN A 82 0.81 -1.92 23.68
C GLN A 82 -0.58 -1.36 24.06
N ILE A 83 -0.66 -0.49 25.07
CA ILE A 83 -1.91 0.12 25.49
C ILE A 83 -2.17 1.33 24.61
N CYS A 84 -3.20 1.21 23.80
CA CYS A 84 -3.68 2.29 22.97
C CYS A 84 -4.48 3.28 23.83
N LYS A 85 -3.93 4.46 24.08
CA LYS A 85 -4.69 5.56 24.70
C LYS A 85 -5.43 6.33 23.62
N LYS A 86 -6.74 6.46 23.76
CA LYS A 86 -7.54 7.37 22.96
C LYS A 86 -7.24 8.81 23.43
N ILE A 87 -6.68 9.61 22.52
CA ILE A 87 -6.43 11.04 22.74
C ILE A 87 -7.24 11.84 21.73
N SER A 88 -7.66 13.03 22.06
CA SER A 88 -8.27 13.91 21.08
C SER A 88 -7.25 14.37 20.05
N ALA A 89 -7.72 14.70 18.85
CA ALA A 89 -6.84 15.18 17.79
C ALA A 89 -6.27 16.58 18.07
N ASP A 90 -7.01 17.40 18.82
CA ASP A 90 -6.63 18.75 19.23
C ASP A 90 -7.51 19.29 20.38
N GLU A 91 -7.06 20.41 20.97
CA GLU A 91 -7.78 21.07 22.10
C GLU A 91 -9.17 21.60 21.71
N GLU A 92 -9.35 22.05 20.47
CA GLU A 92 -10.65 22.55 20.00
C GLU A 92 -11.68 21.42 19.96
N TRP A 93 -11.26 20.22 19.55
CA TRP A 93 -12.09 19.02 19.56
C TRP A 93 -12.44 18.56 20.98
N GLU A 94 -11.50 18.64 21.93
CA GLU A 94 -11.78 18.33 23.35
C GLU A 94 -12.84 19.24 23.93
N LYS A 95 -12.79 20.53 23.61
CA LYS A 95 -13.82 21.48 24.00
C LYS A 95 -15.17 21.13 23.40
N THR A 96 -15.21 20.86 22.10
CA THR A 96 -16.42 20.43 21.38
C THR A 96 -17.03 19.18 22.02
N LEU A 97 -16.21 18.18 22.35
CA LEU A 97 -16.66 16.95 23.01
C LEU A 97 -17.28 17.21 24.39
N SER A 98 -16.75 18.16 25.16
CA SER A 98 -17.29 18.50 26.47
C SER A 98 -18.69 19.09 26.38
N GLU A 99 -19.02 19.72 25.26
CA GLU A 99 -20.30 20.35 24.97
C GLU A 99 -21.31 19.41 24.30
N MET A 100 -20.89 18.21 23.84
CA MET A 100 -21.76 17.22 23.18
C MET A 100 -22.59 16.42 24.19
N SER A 101 -23.83 16.11 23.81
CA SER A 101 -24.67 15.12 24.48
C SER A 101 -24.09 13.70 24.35
N ASP A 102 -24.53 12.78 25.23
CA ASP A 102 -24.04 11.38 25.17
C ASP A 102 -24.36 10.71 23.84
N ASN A 103 -25.53 10.96 23.25
CA ASN A 103 -25.89 10.45 21.92
C ASN A 103 -24.98 11.03 20.81
N GLU A 104 -24.53 12.27 20.95
CA GLU A 104 -23.59 12.87 20.01
C GLU A 104 -22.18 12.34 20.17
N LYS A 105 -21.75 11.96 21.37
CA LYS A 105 -20.46 11.30 21.60
C LYS A 105 -20.40 9.91 20.97
N ASP A 106 -21.49 9.18 20.89
CA ASP A 106 -21.53 7.85 20.31
C ASP A 106 -21.15 7.85 18.83
N TRP A 107 -21.73 8.75 18.02
CA TRP A 107 -21.37 8.82 16.60
C TRP A 107 -19.97 9.41 16.35
N SER A 108 -19.43 10.22 17.26
CA SER A 108 -18.09 10.78 17.15
C SER A 108 -16.98 9.71 17.16
N THR A 109 -17.31 8.47 17.54
CA THR A 109 -16.39 7.32 17.50
C THR A 109 -16.37 6.59 16.16
N ILE A 110 -17.27 6.92 15.25
CA ILE A 110 -17.36 6.29 13.91
C ILE A 110 -16.24 6.83 13.04
N ASP A 111 -15.58 5.93 12.31
CA ASP A 111 -14.62 6.30 11.27
C ASP A 111 -15.39 6.62 9.99
N PHE A 112 -15.60 7.90 9.72
CA PHE A 112 -16.16 8.38 8.46
C PHE A 112 -15.12 8.39 7.35
N SER A 113 -15.55 8.50 6.10
CA SER A 113 -14.64 8.56 4.96
C SER A 113 -15.05 9.58 3.90
N LEU A 114 -14.04 10.04 3.17
CA LEU A 114 -14.18 10.79 1.92
C LEU A 114 -13.27 10.18 0.87
N ASN A 115 -13.70 10.19 -0.38
CA ASN A 115 -12.79 9.99 -1.50
C ASN A 115 -12.23 11.37 -1.89
N ILE A 116 -10.92 11.49 -1.93
CA ILE A 116 -10.21 12.74 -2.25
C ILE A 116 -9.32 12.53 -3.46
N PHE A 117 -9.32 13.49 -4.39
CA PHE A 117 -8.65 13.40 -5.68
C PHE A 117 -7.83 14.66 -5.96
N ALA A 118 -6.59 14.48 -6.39
CA ALA A 118 -5.72 15.60 -6.75
C ALA A 118 -6.11 16.18 -8.10
N ASN A 119 -6.56 17.44 -8.13
CA ASN A 119 -6.83 18.18 -9.36
C ASN A 119 -5.72 19.18 -9.71
N THR A 120 -4.75 19.39 -8.80
CA THR A 120 -3.55 20.18 -9.01
C THR A 120 -2.33 19.48 -8.43
N LEU A 121 -1.13 19.95 -8.80
CA LEU A 121 0.13 19.44 -8.23
C LEU A 121 0.20 19.68 -6.71
N ASP A 122 -0.27 20.83 -6.24
CA ASP A 122 -0.36 21.11 -4.80
C ASP A 122 -1.32 20.13 -4.10
N GLY A 123 -2.44 19.81 -4.73
CA GLY A 123 -3.38 18.79 -4.25
C GLY A 123 -2.75 17.40 -4.15
N TYR A 124 -1.93 17.02 -5.14
CA TYR A 124 -1.15 15.77 -5.09
C TYR A 124 -0.27 15.71 -3.83
N TYR A 125 0.52 16.76 -3.58
CA TYR A 125 1.36 16.80 -2.38
C TYR A 125 0.55 16.89 -1.08
N ASN A 126 -0.60 17.56 -1.09
CA ASN A 126 -1.47 17.64 0.06
C ASN A 126 -2.10 16.29 0.40
N ILE A 127 -2.53 15.48 -0.59
CA ILE A 127 -3.01 14.12 -0.32
C ILE A 127 -1.89 13.24 0.28
N ILE A 128 -0.64 13.38 -0.20
CA ILE A 128 0.51 12.67 0.40
C ILE A 128 0.69 13.08 1.87
N LYS A 129 0.55 14.37 2.21
CA LYS A 129 0.62 14.82 3.62
C LYS A 129 -0.52 14.24 4.46
N ILE A 130 -1.75 14.23 3.93
CA ILE A 130 -2.92 13.64 4.59
C ILE A 130 -2.69 12.12 4.81
N HIS A 131 -2.18 11.42 3.82
CA HIS A 131 -1.81 10.01 3.92
C HIS A 131 -0.75 9.79 5.01
N ASN A 132 0.34 10.57 4.99
CA ASN A 132 1.41 10.45 5.97
C ASN A 132 0.93 10.73 7.40
N ASP A 133 0.10 11.76 7.59
CA ASP A 133 -0.50 12.03 8.89
C ASP A 133 -1.36 10.87 9.37
N ALA A 134 -2.21 10.33 8.50
CA ALA A 134 -3.06 9.21 8.83
C ALA A 134 -2.25 7.95 9.20
N GLN A 135 -1.17 7.66 8.48
CA GLN A 135 -0.30 6.50 8.72
C GLN A 135 0.57 6.65 9.96
N LEU A 136 1.12 7.84 10.22
CA LEU A 136 2.04 8.07 11.33
C LEU A 136 1.31 8.34 12.65
N ASN A 137 0.18 9.03 12.61
CA ASN A 137 -0.48 9.56 13.79
C ASN A 137 -1.87 8.97 14.03
N GLY A 138 -2.47 8.28 13.06
CA GLY A 138 -3.87 7.88 13.07
C GLY A 138 -4.14 6.37 13.03
N VAL A 139 -3.12 5.50 13.00
CA VAL A 139 -3.33 4.05 12.83
C VAL A 139 -3.75 3.37 14.12
N LEU A 140 -4.94 2.76 14.13
CA LEU A 140 -5.32 1.72 15.09
C LEU A 140 -5.76 0.45 14.34
N LYS A 141 -6.82 0.56 13.55
CA LYS A 141 -7.31 -0.48 12.63
C LYS A 141 -7.25 0.00 11.19
N ARG A 142 -7.39 1.31 11.00
CA ARG A 142 -7.35 2.03 9.73
C ARG A 142 -6.51 3.29 9.92
N PRO A 143 -5.80 3.76 8.89
CA PRO A 143 -5.16 5.06 8.92
C PRO A 143 -6.23 6.17 8.89
N ARG A 144 -6.22 7.06 9.88
CA ARG A 144 -7.22 8.12 10.07
C ARG A 144 -6.58 9.48 10.17
N THR A 145 -7.16 10.46 9.52
CA THR A 145 -6.82 11.88 9.67
C THR A 145 -7.90 12.62 10.46
N SER A 146 -7.69 13.89 10.75
CA SER A 146 -8.66 14.77 11.44
C SER A 146 -9.24 15.83 10.50
N ASP A 147 -10.40 16.35 10.83
CA ASP A 147 -11.01 17.50 10.13
C ASP A 147 -10.06 18.69 10.06
N LYS A 148 -9.33 18.98 11.14
CA LYS A 148 -8.33 20.05 11.18
C LYS A 148 -7.25 19.85 10.14
N PHE A 149 -6.71 18.63 10.04
CA PHE A 149 -5.65 18.32 9.06
C PHE A 149 -6.17 18.41 7.62
N LEU A 150 -7.42 17.98 7.38
CA LEU A 150 -8.08 18.15 6.08
C LEU A 150 -8.28 19.62 5.73
N LYS A 151 -8.69 20.45 6.69
CA LYS A 151 -8.84 21.91 6.52
C LYS A 151 -7.53 22.58 6.11
N ASP A 152 -6.43 22.19 6.76
CA ASP A 152 -5.10 22.76 6.50
C ASP A 152 -4.50 22.31 5.16
N HIS A 153 -4.93 21.16 4.64
CA HIS A 153 -4.32 20.52 3.44
C HIS A 153 -5.34 20.19 2.32
N GLY A 154 -6.55 20.77 2.36
CA GLY A 154 -7.60 20.42 1.37
C GLY A 154 -7.51 21.15 0.03
N LYS A 155 -6.63 22.16 -0.13
CA LYS A 155 -6.51 22.93 -1.37
C LYS A 155 -5.88 22.11 -2.49
N GLY A 156 -6.38 22.31 -3.73
CA GLY A 156 -5.99 21.53 -4.90
C GLY A 156 -6.59 20.13 -4.92
N ILE A 157 -7.62 19.89 -4.10
CA ILE A 157 -8.29 18.60 -3.94
C ILE A 157 -9.77 18.74 -4.23
N ILE A 158 -10.31 17.83 -5.01
CA ILE A 158 -11.75 17.61 -5.15
C ILE A 158 -12.13 16.42 -4.27
N ALA A 159 -13.17 16.58 -3.46
CA ALA A 159 -13.66 15.51 -2.59
C ALA A 159 -15.01 14.98 -3.06
N THR A 160 -15.23 13.67 -2.91
CA THR A 160 -16.55 13.08 -3.05
C THR A 160 -16.94 12.39 -1.74
N ALA A 161 -18.18 12.57 -1.31
CA ALA A 161 -18.70 12.06 -0.06
C ALA A 161 -19.50 10.77 -0.32
N PRO A 162 -18.99 9.58 0.09
CA PRO A 162 -19.71 8.32 0.00
C PRO A 162 -21.08 8.38 0.63
N THR A 163 -22.07 7.79 -0.04
CA THR A 163 -23.49 7.85 0.32
C THR A 163 -23.78 7.45 1.76
N VAL A 164 -23.09 6.43 2.28
CA VAL A 164 -23.33 5.88 3.64
C VAL A 164 -22.15 6.13 4.56
N TYR A 165 -20.92 6.07 4.03
CA TYR A 165 -19.71 6.07 4.84
C TYR A 165 -19.15 7.46 5.12
N SER A 166 -19.72 8.53 4.54
CA SER A 166 -19.36 9.90 4.89
C SER A 166 -20.19 10.41 6.06
N GLU A 167 -19.65 11.38 6.81
CA GLU A 167 -20.40 12.04 7.89
C GLU A 167 -21.65 12.77 7.35
N ILE A 168 -21.56 13.34 6.15
CA ILE A 168 -22.72 13.95 5.47
C ILE A 168 -23.77 12.88 5.19
N GLY A 169 -23.37 11.74 4.61
CA GLY A 169 -24.26 10.61 4.31
C GLY A 169 -24.93 10.05 5.56
N TYR A 170 -24.18 9.92 6.66
CA TYR A 170 -24.71 9.50 7.95
C TYR A 170 -25.83 10.44 8.45
N PHE A 171 -25.62 11.74 8.41
CA PHE A 171 -26.65 12.71 8.82
C PHE A 171 -27.86 12.73 7.87
N ILE A 172 -27.66 12.48 6.57
CA ILE A 172 -28.76 12.31 5.63
C ILE A 172 -29.57 11.05 5.94
N TYR A 173 -28.88 9.94 6.23
CA TYR A 173 -29.50 8.67 6.60
C TYR A 173 -30.33 8.77 7.89
N THR A 174 -29.83 9.51 8.88
CA THR A 174 -30.54 9.78 10.14
C THR A 174 -31.54 10.95 10.03
N GLU A 175 -31.79 11.46 8.82
CA GLU A 175 -32.70 12.58 8.52
C GLU A 175 -32.34 13.92 9.21
N ASP A 176 -31.12 14.07 9.73
CA ASP A 176 -30.61 15.33 10.29
C ASP A 176 -30.00 16.21 9.19
N PHE A 177 -30.85 16.75 8.34
CA PHE A 177 -30.43 17.58 7.20
C PHE A 177 -29.75 18.89 7.64
N VAL A 178 -29.92 19.33 8.88
CA VAL A 178 -29.26 20.53 9.40
C VAL A 178 -27.78 20.22 9.63
N LYS A 179 -27.46 19.13 10.32
CA LYS A 179 -26.08 18.69 10.53
C LYS A 179 -25.41 18.29 9.20
N ALA A 180 -26.13 17.58 8.32
CA ALA A 180 -25.63 17.24 6.98
C ALA A 180 -25.19 18.50 6.21
N LYS A 181 -26.02 19.56 6.22
CA LYS A 181 -25.70 20.82 5.54
C LYS A 181 -24.52 21.54 6.16
N LYS A 182 -24.47 21.59 7.50
CA LYS A 182 -23.35 22.19 8.23
C LYS A 182 -22.04 21.49 7.84
N LYS A 183 -22.00 20.15 7.89
CA LYS A 183 -20.80 19.38 7.54
C LYS A 183 -20.41 19.54 6.07
N TYR A 184 -21.38 19.59 5.15
CA TYR A 184 -21.12 19.90 3.75
C TYR A 184 -20.45 21.27 3.58
N ASP A 185 -20.93 22.30 4.28
CA ASP A 185 -20.35 23.63 4.21
C ASP A 185 -18.94 23.69 4.80
N GLU A 186 -18.68 22.93 5.86
CA GLU A 186 -17.33 22.75 6.40
C GLU A 186 -16.41 22.16 5.32
N TYR A 187 -16.74 21.01 4.72
CA TYR A 187 -15.92 20.40 3.67
C TYR A 187 -15.77 21.28 2.43
N LYS A 188 -16.84 21.98 2.03
CA LYS A 188 -16.77 22.97 0.95
C LYS A 188 -15.77 24.10 1.24
N SER A 189 -15.51 24.41 2.51
CA SER A 189 -14.49 25.40 2.90
C SER A 189 -13.06 24.83 2.88
N TYR A 190 -12.90 23.49 2.95
CA TYR A 190 -11.60 22.81 2.97
C TYR A 190 -11.10 22.52 1.55
N PHE A 191 -11.99 21.97 0.72
CA PHE A 191 -11.68 21.45 -0.62
C PHE A 191 -12.07 22.45 -1.72
N ASP A 192 -11.53 22.27 -2.91
CA ASP A 192 -11.87 23.12 -4.07
C ASP A 192 -13.33 22.86 -4.50
N GLU A 193 -13.75 21.59 -4.52
CA GLU A 193 -15.14 21.19 -4.75
C GLU A 193 -15.48 19.94 -3.90
N VAL A 194 -16.77 19.80 -3.59
CA VAL A 194 -17.31 18.64 -2.88
C VAL A 194 -18.56 18.14 -3.61
N TYR A 195 -18.55 16.85 -3.94
CA TYR A 195 -19.66 16.15 -4.57
C TYR A 195 -20.27 15.12 -3.62
N LEU A 196 -21.57 14.88 -3.71
CA LEU A 196 -22.20 13.74 -3.07
C LEU A 196 -22.21 12.55 -4.03
N GLU A 197 -21.91 11.38 -3.52
CA GLU A 197 -22.00 10.14 -4.28
C GLU A 197 -23.43 9.60 -4.22
N ILE A 198 -23.94 9.12 -5.36
CA ILE A 198 -25.13 8.30 -5.48
C ILE A 198 -24.67 6.89 -5.76
N SER A 199 -24.83 5.98 -4.80
CA SER A 199 -24.40 4.60 -4.91
C SER A 199 -25.31 3.80 -5.82
N VAL A 200 -24.86 3.50 -7.04
CA VAL A 200 -25.60 2.70 -8.02
C VAL A 200 -25.12 1.24 -7.95
N VAL A 201 -25.38 0.62 -6.80
CA VAL A 201 -25.02 -0.77 -6.50
C VAL A 201 -26.20 -1.72 -6.64
N GLU A 202 -25.99 -3.02 -6.80
CA GLU A 202 -27.04 -4.03 -6.97
C GLU A 202 -27.66 -4.41 -5.61
N ASP A 203 -28.22 -3.41 -4.93
CA ASP A 203 -28.85 -3.54 -3.62
C ASP A 203 -30.03 -2.58 -3.50
N GLU A 204 -31.21 -3.14 -3.20
CA GLU A 204 -32.46 -2.37 -3.09
C GLU A 204 -32.50 -1.46 -1.87
N ASP A 205 -31.75 -1.77 -0.82
CA ASP A 205 -31.69 -0.97 0.40
C ASP A 205 -31.13 0.43 0.11
N TYR A 206 -30.26 0.56 -0.89
CA TYR A 206 -29.75 1.85 -1.33
C TYR A 206 -30.78 2.73 -2.06
N ARG A 207 -31.95 2.20 -2.46
CA ARG A 207 -33.00 2.98 -3.14
C ARG A 207 -33.47 4.15 -2.27
N GLU A 208 -33.85 3.88 -1.04
CA GLU A 208 -34.34 4.92 -0.14
C GLU A 208 -33.22 5.88 0.32
N ILE A 209 -32.03 5.35 0.54
CA ILE A 209 -30.86 6.16 0.87
C ILE A 209 -30.59 7.16 -0.25
N ASN A 210 -30.48 6.69 -1.49
CA ASN A 210 -30.27 7.54 -2.66
C ASN A 210 -31.37 8.60 -2.84
N LYS A 211 -32.65 8.25 -2.59
CA LYS A 211 -33.76 9.24 -2.60
C LYS A 211 -33.52 10.39 -1.62
N ASN A 212 -33.08 10.08 -0.40
CA ASN A 212 -32.81 11.09 0.61
C ASN A 212 -31.61 11.97 0.24
N VAL A 213 -30.54 11.37 -0.31
CA VAL A 213 -29.39 12.14 -0.81
C VAL A 213 -29.79 13.06 -1.95
N ILE A 214 -30.59 12.59 -2.93
CA ILE A 214 -31.06 13.40 -4.05
C ILE A 214 -31.97 14.55 -3.57
N LYS A 215 -32.89 14.29 -2.64
CA LYS A 215 -33.76 15.33 -2.05
C LYS A 215 -32.91 16.39 -1.36
N PHE A 216 -31.93 15.97 -0.55
CA PHE A 216 -31.00 16.86 0.16
C PHE A 216 -30.21 17.70 -0.84
N ALA A 217 -29.58 17.06 -1.82
CA ALA A 217 -28.75 17.74 -2.81
C ALA A 217 -29.54 18.76 -3.63
N ARG A 218 -30.74 18.40 -4.09
CA ARG A 218 -31.63 19.33 -4.82
C ARG A 218 -32.08 20.53 -3.95
N LYS A 219 -32.39 20.28 -2.67
CA LYS A 219 -32.77 21.35 -1.73
C LYS A 219 -31.69 22.41 -1.58
N TYR A 220 -30.42 22.01 -1.60
CA TYR A 220 -29.31 22.92 -1.34
C TYR A 220 -28.45 23.22 -2.56
N GLY A 221 -28.80 22.75 -3.77
CA GLY A 221 -28.06 22.96 -5.00
C GLY A 221 -26.68 22.32 -4.99
N ILE A 222 -26.57 21.11 -4.41
CA ILE A 222 -25.31 20.37 -4.28
C ILE A 222 -25.16 19.43 -5.46
N LYS A 223 -23.95 19.35 -6.00
CA LYS A 223 -23.57 18.47 -7.11
C LYS A 223 -23.49 17.01 -6.67
N MET A 224 -23.91 16.11 -7.55
CA MET A 224 -23.92 14.67 -7.31
C MET A 224 -23.30 13.91 -8.47
N ILE A 225 -22.67 12.77 -8.20
CA ILE A 225 -22.13 11.85 -9.20
C ILE A 225 -22.56 10.41 -8.90
N PRO A 226 -22.74 9.55 -9.93
CA PRO A 226 -23.01 8.14 -9.73
C PRO A 226 -21.70 7.40 -9.45
N VAL A 227 -21.70 6.48 -8.48
CA VAL A 227 -20.56 5.65 -8.09
C VAL A 227 -21.02 4.21 -7.91
N ILE A 228 -20.19 3.25 -8.33
CA ILE A 228 -20.47 1.80 -8.20
C ILE A 228 -19.56 1.10 -7.22
N ASN A 229 -18.52 1.78 -6.71
CA ASN A 229 -17.54 1.21 -5.80
C ASN A 229 -16.94 -0.12 -6.31
N ALA A 230 -16.43 -0.14 -7.53
CA ALA A 230 -15.88 -1.36 -8.12
C ALA A 230 -14.67 -1.86 -7.33
N HIS A 231 -14.65 -3.17 -7.01
CA HIS A 231 -13.59 -3.83 -6.26
C HIS A 231 -12.83 -4.86 -7.09
N TYR A 232 -13.26 -5.12 -8.32
CA TYR A 232 -12.60 -6.01 -9.28
C TYR A 232 -12.91 -5.58 -10.71
N ASP A 233 -12.18 -6.14 -11.67
CA ASP A 233 -12.14 -5.61 -13.04
C ASP A 233 -13.31 -6.11 -13.90
N THR A 234 -13.65 -7.40 -13.83
CA THR A 234 -14.60 -8.05 -14.70
C THR A 234 -15.71 -8.77 -13.94
N LYS A 235 -16.83 -9.03 -14.62
CA LYS A 235 -17.96 -9.77 -14.06
C LYS A 235 -17.57 -11.21 -13.65
N ASP A 236 -16.60 -11.81 -14.32
CA ASP A 236 -16.16 -13.19 -14.03
C ASP A 236 -15.42 -13.28 -12.69
N ASP A 237 -14.86 -12.18 -12.21
CA ASP A 237 -14.14 -12.10 -10.93
C ASP A 237 -15.09 -12.26 -9.71
N VAL A 238 -16.41 -12.18 -9.90
CA VAL A 238 -17.41 -12.33 -8.84
C VAL A 238 -17.26 -13.64 -8.05
N ASN A 239 -16.83 -14.71 -8.70
CA ASN A 239 -16.65 -16.01 -8.06
C ASN A 239 -15.31 -16.12 -7.31
N VAL A 240 -14.32 -15.36 -7.73
CA VAL A 240 -12.96 -15.37 -7.13
C VAL A 240 -12.85 -14.42 -5.94
N PHE A 241 -13.54 -13.28 -6.01
CA PHE A 241 -13.46 -12.24 -4.98
C PHE A 241 -13.81 -12.72 -3.55
N PRO A 242 -14.88 -13.51 -3.30
CA PRO A 242 -15.17 -14.04 -1.96
C PRO A 242 -14.08 -14.97 -1.43
N ILE A 243 -13.43 -15.74 -2.31
CA ILE A 243 -12.30 -16.62 -1.94
C ILE A 243 -11.11 -15.77 -1.52
N PHE A 244 -10.80 -14.73 -2.29
CA PHE A 244 -9.74 -13.78 -1.99
C PHE A 244 -9.94 -13.11 -0.61
N GLN A 245 -11.15 -12.66 -0.31
CA GLN A 245 -11.49 -12.08 0.99
C GLN A 245 -11.32 -13.08 2.14
N LYS A 246 -11.73 -14.34 1.96
CA LYS A 246 -11.55 -15.41 2.97
C LYS A 246 -10.06 -15.67 3.26
N CYS A 247 -9.20 -15.69 2.25
CA CYS A 247 -7.75 -15.82 2.44
C CYS A 247 -7.17 -14.70 3.31
N GLY A 248 -7.73 -13.50 3.23
CA GLY A 248 -7.40 -12.38 4.09
C GLY A 248 -7.76 -12.60 5.55
N LYS A 249 -8.93 -13.17 5.83
CA LYS A 249 -9.43 -13.45 7.19
C LYS A 249 -8.61 -14.55 7.90
N LEU A 250 -8.23 -15.61 7.20
CA LEU A 250 -7.45 -16.73 7.74
C LEU A 250 -6.07 -16.34 8.29
N ARG A 251 -5.49 -15.22 7.85
CA ARG A 251 -4.18 -14.73 8.31
C ARG A 251 -4.23 -13.65 9.37
N GLY A 252 -5.37 -13.45 10.04
CA GLY A 252 -5.54 -12.42 11.08
C GLY A 252 -5.50 -10.99 10.52
N GLY A 253 -5.66 -10.82 9.22
CA GLY A 253 -5.72 -9.50 8.60
C GLY A 253 -7.04 -8.79 8.87
N LEU A 254 -6.97 -7.47 8.99
CA LEU A 254 -8.14 -6.61 9.05
C LEU A 254 -8.91 -6.73 7.72
N SER A 255 -10.01 -7.49 7.74
CA SER A 255 -11.01 -7.44 6.68
C SER A 255 -11.88 -6.24 6.99
N TYR A 256 -11.81 -5.21 6.16
CA TYR A 256 -12.87 -4.22 6.12
C TYR A 256 -14.10 -4.95 5.58
N GLU A 257 -15.19 -4.99 6.35
CA GLU A 257 -16.47 -5.47 5.83
C GLU A 257 -16.86 -4.52 4.71
N THR A 258 -16.70 -4.97 3.48
CA THR A 258 -17.25 -4.27 2.32
C THR A 258 -18.68 -4.74 2.17
N ASP A 259 -19.59 -3.82 1.90
CA ASP A 259 -20.95 -4.16 1.49
C ASP A 259 -20.87 -5.11 0.29
N HIS A 260 -21.34 -6.33 0.50
CA HIS A 260 -21.15 -7.42 -0.43
C HIS A 260 -22.24 -7.42 -1.51
N SER A 261 -22.27 -6.37 -2.31
CA SER A 261 -22.96 -6.50 -3.61
C SER A 261 -22.17 -7.52 -4.46
N PRO A 262 -22.79 -8.61 -4.92
CA PRO A 262 -22.10 -9.63 -5.70
C PRO A 262 -21.53 -9.12 -7.02
N ASN A 263 -21.90 -7.94 -7.49
CA ASN A 263 -21.55 -7.38 -8.80
C ASN A 263 -20.79 -6.05 -8.71
N MET A 264 -19.70 -6.02 -7.94
CA MET A 264 -18.83 -4.85 -7.78
C MET A 264 -17.70 -4.81 -8.82
N PHE A 265 -17.96 -5.19 -10.07
CA PHE A 265 -16.98 -5.09 -11.15
C PHE A 265 -17.00 -3.70 -11.79
N TYR A 266 -15.94 -3.37 -12.54
CA TYR A 266 -15.82 -2.10 -13.25
C TYR A 266 -16.79 -2.06 -14.43
N LYS A 267 -17.99 -1.48 -14.21
CA LYS A 267 -19.12 -1.48 -15.14
C LYS A 267 -18.96 -0.50 -16.29
N THR A 268 -19.60 -0.80 -17.42
CA THR A 268 -19.85 0.17 -18.49
C THR A 268 -20.97 1.13 -18.09
N LYS A 269 -21.16 2.19 -18.88
CA LYS A 269 -22.26 3.16 -18.66
C LYS A 269 -23.63 2.51 -18.82
N GLU A 270 -23.75 1.58 -19.76
CA GLU A 270 -24.94 0.80 -20.02
C GLU A 270 -25.27 -0.13 -18.84
N GLU A 271 -24.27 -0.82 -18.30
CA GLU A 271 -24.45 -1.69 -17.12
C GLU A 271 -24.79 -0.90 -15.85
N VAL A 272 -24.26 0.31 -15.70
CA VAL A 272 -24.67 1.24 -14.62
C VAL A 272 -26.12 1.66 -14.83
N TRP A 273 -26.52 1.95 -16.05
CA TRP A 273 -27.92 2.30 -16.37
C TRP A 273 -28.88 1.15 -16.10
N GLU A 274 -28.54 -0.09 -16.48
CA GLU A 274 -29.32 -1.29 -16.17
C GLU A 274 -29.44 -1.51 -14.65
N THR A 275 -28.34 -1.33 -13.90
CA THR A 275 -28.35 -1.41 -12.45
C THR A 275 -29.29 -0.37 -11.85
N PHE A 276 -29.21 0.89 -12.31
CA PHE A 276 -30.14 1.94 -11.90
C PHE A 276 -31.61 1.55 -12.15
N LYS A 277 -31.96 1.13 -13.37
CA LYS A 277 -33.30 0.75 -13.74
C LYS A 277 -33.87 -0.36 -12.86
N LYS A 278 -33.05 -1.34 -12.55
CA LYS A 278 -33.50 -2.52 -11.80
C LYS A 278 -33.60 -2.26 -10.29
N PHE A 279 -32.67 -1.53 -9.69
CA PHE A 279 -32.55 -1.45 -8.24
C PHE A 279 -32.91 -0.09 -7.65
N HIS A 280 -32.79 1.02 -8.42
CA HIS A 280 -32.84 2.38 -7.84
C HIS A 280 -33.93 3.26 -8.42
N GLU A 281 -34.51 2.95 -9.59
CA GLU A 281 -35.53 3.78 -10.22
C GLU A 281 -36.72 4.02 -9.29
N SER A 282 -37.11 5.28 -9.14
CA SER A 282 -38.19 5.72 -8.25
C SER A 282 -38.78 7.05 -8.72
N ASP A 283 -39.76 7.56 -7.97
CA ASP A 283 -40.36 8.89 -8.15
C ASP A 283 -39.36 10.07 -7.98
N VAL A 284 -38.29 9.87 -7.23
CA VAL A 284 -37.25 10.87 -6.99
C VAL A 284 -36.01 10.62 -7.83
N PHE A 285 -35.57 9.36 -7.95
CA PHE A 285 -34.45 8.94 -8.77
C PHE A 285 -34.97 8.42 -10.12
N THR A 286 -35.17 9.33 -11.03
CA THR A 286 -35.72 9.08 -12.37
C THR A 286 -34.64 8.94 -13.44
N GLU A 287 -34.99 8.50 -14.64
CA GLU A 287 -34.07 8.48 -15.79
C GLU A 287 -33.41 9.84 -16.05
N LEU A 288 -34.20 10.94 -15.92
CA LEU A 288 -33.68 12.28 -16.08
C LEU A 288 -32.59 12.58 -15.04
N THR A 289 -32.84 12.20 -13.78
CA THR A 289 -31.87 12.36 -12.70
C THR A 289 -30.59 11.56 -13.00
N MET A 290 -30.73 10.31 -13.48
CA MET A 290 -29.57 9.50 -13.81
C MET A 290 -28.78 10.09 -14.98
N TYR A 291 -29.46 10.67 -15.96
CA TYR A 291 -28.82 11.38 -17.05
C TYR A 291 -28.06 12.63 -16.55
N GLU A 292 -28.68 13.43 -15.66
CA GLU A 292 -28.04 14.57 -15.01
C GLU A 292 -26.76 14.16 -14.25
N LEU A 293 -26.80 13.03 -13.54
CA LEU A 293 -25.62 12.48 -12.84
C LEU A 293 -24.50 12.11 -13.80
N PHE A 294 -24.79 11.52 -14.95
CA PHE A 294 -23.77 11.23 -15.96
C PHE A 294 -23.16 12.51 -16.56
N MET A 295 -23.97 13.54 -16.79
CA MET A 295 -23.48 14.82 -17.29
C MET A 295 -22.58 15.53 -16.28
N GLU A 296 -22.93 15.45 -14.98
CA GLU A 296 -22.08 16.01 -13.92
C GLU A 296 -20.78 15.22 -13.75
N LEU A 297 -20.82 13.88 -13.91
CA LEU A 297 -19.64 13.02 -13.92
C LEU A 297 -18.70 13.39 -15.09
N ASP A 298 -19.23 13.60 -16.30
CA ASP A 298 -18.43 14.06 -17.45
C ASP A 298 -17.80 15.43 -17.17
N THR A 299 -18.55 16.34 -16.53
CA THR A 299 -18.07 17.65 -16.11
C THR A 299 -16.95 17.54 -15.06
N LEU A 300 -17.13 16.66 -14.09
CA LEU A 300 -16.12 16.39 -13.05
C LEU A 300 -14.83 15.84 -13.67
N CYS A 301 -14.94 14.83 -14.54
CA CYS A 301 -13.78 14.25 -15.24
C CYS A 301 -12.97 15.33 -16.00
N GLY A 302 -13.66 16.29 -16.62
CA GLY A 302 -13.04 17.40 -17.36
C GLY A 302 -12.22 18.38 -16.49
N LYS A 303 -12.25 18.27 -15.17
CA LYS A 303 -11.44 19.09 -14.24
C LYS A 303 -10.07 18.51 -13.97
N PHE A 304 -9.81 17.31 -14.42
CA PHE A 304 -8.52 16.62 -14.24
C PHE A 304 -7.70 16.63 -15.52
N ASP A 305 -6.39 16.79 -15.35
CA ASP A 305 -5.42 16.72 -16.43
C ASP A 305 -4.15 16.01 -15.93
N TYR A 306 -3.18 15.79 -16.80
CA TYR A 306 -1.89 15.25 -16.39
C TYR A 306 -1.20 16.23 -15.43
N LEU A 307 -0.85 15.71 -14.25
CA LEU A 307 -0.05 16.46 -13.30
C LEU A 307 1.43 16.37 -13.68
N ASP A 308 2.12 17.51 -13.66
CA ASP A 308 3.57 17.60 -13.92
C ASP A 308 4.35 17.16 -12.67
N ILE A 309 4.29 15.86 -12.37
CA ILE A 309 4.98 15.27 -11.24
C ILE A 309 6.43 14.99 -11.61
N ASP A 310 7.36 15.53 -10.82
CA ASP A 310 8.79 15.26 -10.98
C ASP A 310 9.09 13.79 -10.62
N THR A 311 9.31 12.98 -11.65
CA THR A 311 9.63 11.54 -11.56
C THR A 311 11.14 11.25 -11.59
N THR A 312 11.98 12.28 -11.51
CA THR A 312 13.44 12.07 -11.47
C THR A 312 13.84 11.36 -10.16
N PRO A 313 14.81 10.44 -10.21
CA PRO A 313 15.32 9.80 -9.00
C PRO A 313 15.80 10.83 -7.98
N LYS A 314 15.32 10.75 -6.74
CA LYS A 314 15.69 11.64 -5.63
C LYS A 314 16.57 10.87 -4.65
N THR A 315 17.84 10.70 -4.99
CA THR A 315 18.85 10.23 -4.04
C THR A 315 19.34 11.37 -3.17
N PRO A 316 19.62 11.14 -1.86
CA PRO A 316 20.30 12.12 -1.02
C PRO A 316 21.62 12.55 -1.68
N SER A 317 21.91 13.86 -1.67
CA SER A 317 23.19 14.38 -2.17
C SER A 317 24.08 14.73 -1.00
N PHE A 318 25.32 14.29 -1.06
CA PHE A 318 26.32 14.54 -0.02
C PHE A 318 27.32 15.60 -0.51
N PRO A 319 27.49 16.73 0.19
CA PRO A 319 28.54 17.69 -0.13
C PRO A 319 29.91 17.00 -0.16
N ASP A 320 30.71 17.27 -1.20
CA ASP A 320 32.02 16.66 -1.43
C ASP A 320 31.99 15.11 -1.46
N GLY A 321 30.92 14.53 -1.98
CA GLY A 321 30.66 13.10 -1.93
C GLY A 321 31.80 12.24 -2.47
N GLU A 322 32.40 12.61 -3.60
CA GLU A 322 33.51 11.87 -4.21
C GLU A 322 34.73 11.78 -3.29
N ARG A 323 35.16 12.92 -2.70
CA ARG A 323 36.24 12.95 -1.75
C ARG A 323 35.94 12.09 -0.52
N LYS A 324 34.73 12.24 0.02
CA LYS A 324 34.28 11.51 1.20
C LYS A 324 34.22 10.00 0.98
N LEU A 325 33.73 9.57 -0.19
CA LEU A 325 33.71 8.15 -0.56
C LEU A 325 35.12 7.57 -0.61
N ARG A 326 36.08 8.27 -1.27
CA ARG A 326 37.46 7.84 -1.33
C ARG A 326 38.10 7.76 0.07
N GLU A 327 37.93 8.79 0.90
CA GLU A 327 38.45 8.79 2.28
C GLU A 327 37.92 7.62 3.10
N LEU A 328 36.62 7.32 3.06
CA LEU A 328 36.01 6.21 3.76
C LEU A 328 36.48 4.85 3.24
N ALA A 329 36.62 4.69 1.95
CA ALA A 329 37.07 3.46 1.32
C ALA A 329 38.54 3.18 1.66
N TRP A 330 39.44 4.19 1.60
CA TRP A 330 40.83 4.06 1.98
C TRP A 330 41.01 3.82 3.50
N ALA A 331 40.21 4.45 4.35
CA ALA A 331 40.16 4.15 5.77
C ALA A 331 39.72 2.70 6.05
N GLY A 332 38.76 2.21 5.26
CA GLY A 332 38.34 0.80 5.28
C GLY A 332 39.47 -0.16 4.90
N MET A 333 40.21 0.16 3.81
CA MET A 333 41.36 -0.58 3.34
C MET A 333 42.45 -0.71 4.44
N GLU A 334 42.74 0.39 5.11
CA GLU A 334 43.71 0.42 6.20
C GLU A 334 43.25 -0.40 7.42
N ARG A 335 41.97 -0.24 7.82
CA ARG A 335 41.36 -1.00 8.93
C ARG A 335 41.39 -2.49 8.70
N LEU A 336 41.22 -2.95 7.45
CA LEU A 336 41.23 -4.35 7.06
C LEU A 336 42.65 -4.91 6.85
N GLY A 337 43.69 -4.09 6.97
CA GLY A 337 45.08 -4.51 6.83
C GLY A 337 45.57 -4.72 5.40
N TYR A 338 44.81 -4.24 4.38
CA TYR A 338 45.17 -4.40 2.97
C TYR A 338 45.95 -3.23 2.39
N LYS A 339 46.15 -2.14 3.14
CA LYS A 339 46.97 -1.00 2.73
C LYS A 339 48.45 -1.42 2.58
N GLY A 340 49.07 -1.04 1.49
CA GLY A 340 50.42 -1.48 1.08
C GLY A 340 50.39 -2.70 0.14
N ASN A 341 49.27 -3.34 -0.09
CA ASN A 341 49.15 -4.37 -1.08
C ASN A 341 48.64 -3.75 -2.41
N LYS A 342 49.54 -3.62 -3.38
CA LYS A 342 49.28 -2.90 -4.63
C LYS A 342 48.13 -3.48 -5.42
N ILE A 343 47.89 -4.80 -5.38
CA ILE A 343 46.77 -5.44 -6.09
C ILE A 343 45.44 -4.92 -5.56
N TYR A 344 45.28 -4.82 -4.25
CA TYR A 344 44.04 -4.32 -3.64
C TYR A 344 43.88 -2.80 -3.82
N GLU A 345 44.99 -2.05 -3.75
CA GLU A 345 44.98 -0.61 -3.93
C GLU A 345 44.57 -0.25 -5.40
N ASP A 346 45.19 -0.90 -6.39
CA ASP A 346 44.87 -0.68 -7.80
C ASP A 346 43.40 -1.08 -8.07
N ARG A 347 42.92 -2.15 -7.46
CA ARG A 347 41.54 -2.56 -7.58
C ARG A 347 40.56 -1.59 -6.93
N LEU A 348 40.88 -1.09 -5.74
CA LEU A 348 40.05 -0.10 -5.05
C LEU A 348 39.88 1.18 -5.88
N GLU A 349 40.98 1.72 -6.43
CA GLU A 349 40.92 2.91 -7.27
C GLU A 349 40.09 2.67 -8.54
N TYR A 350 40.27 1.51 -9.19
CA TYR A 350 39.45 1.14 -10.33
C TYR A 350 37.95 1.10 -9.99
N GLU A 351 37.55 0.53 -8.85
CA GLU A 351 36.14 0.47 -8.44
C GLU A 351 35.60 1.87 -8.09
N LEU A 352 36.38 2.69 -7.36
CA LEU A 352 35.99 4.05 -7.02
C LEU A 352 35.77 4.92 -8.25
N ASP A 353 36.68 4.82 -9.24
CA ASP A 353 36.53 5.56 -10.49
C ASP A 353 35.29 5.12 -11.27
N ASN A 354 34.96 3.85 -11.26
CA ASN A 354 33.74 3.34 -11.90
C ASN A 354 32.46 3.84 -11.19
N ILE A 355 32.43 3.81 -9.85
CA ILE A 355 31.32 4.30 -9.03
C ILE A 355 31.08 5.78 -9.27
N ILE A 356 32.17 6.58 -9.26
CA ILE A 356 32.11 8.02 -9.46
C ILE A 356 31.66 8.35 -10.88
N ARG A 357 32.24 7.72 -11.91
CA ARG A 357 31.85 7.89 -13.31
C ARG A 357 30.39 7.53 -13.55
N ALA A 358 29.89 6.50 -12.90
CA ALA A 358 28.48 6.07 -12.97
C ALA A 358 27.54 6.95 -12.13
N LYS A 359 28.04 7.94 -11.40
CA LYS A 359 27.28 8.84 -10.51
C LYS A 359 26.54 8.12 -9.38
N PHE A 360 27.12 7.03 -8.87
CA PHE A 360 26.60 6.27 -7.73
C PHE A 360 27.24 6.65 -6.39
N THR A 361 28.05 7.69 -6.34
CA THR A 361 28.75 8.17 -5.13
C THR A 361 27.79 8.34 -3.94
N ASP A 362 26.74 9.10 -4.13
CA ASP A 362 25.77 9.41 -3.06
C ASP A 362 25.02 8.17 -2.60
N TYR A 363 24.75 7.22 -3.50
CA TYR A 363 24.14 5.93 -3.16
C TYR A 363 25.05 5.11 -2.22
N PHE A 364 26.34 5.02 -2.52
CA PHE A 364 27.28 4.30 -1.66
C PHE A 364 27.47 4.98 -0.30
N LEU A 365 27.50 6.31 -0.26
CA LEU A 365 27.56 7.07 1.01
C LEU A 365 26.30 6.88 1.86
N MET A 366 25.12 6.83 1.22
CA MET A 366 23.86 6.53 1.90
C MET A 366 23.86 5.11 2.50
N LEU A 367 24.35 4.13 1.75
CA LEU A 367 24.50 2.76 2.25
C LEU A 367 25.50 2.69 3.42
N GLU A 368 26.66 3.37 3.33
CA GLU A 368 27.64 3.43 4.42
C GLU A 368 26.99 3.99 5.70
N ASP A 369 26.28 5.10 5.60
CA ASP A 369 25.61 5.71 6.75
C ASP A 369 24.56 4.78 7.36
N LEU A 370 23.79 4.09 6.51
CA LEU A 370 22.80 3.09 6.93
C LEU A 370 23.45 1.91 7.66
N PHE A 371 24.54 1.33 7.09
CA PHE A 371 25.25 0.22 7.71
C PHE A 371 25.95 0.63 9.01
N ARG A 372 26.49 1.82 9.06
CA ARG A 372 27.09 2.40 10.26
C ARG A 372 26.05 2.59 11.37
N TRP A 373 24.85 3.03 11.02
CA TRP A 373 23.73 3.15 11.96
C TRP A 373 23.27 1.76 12.46
N TYR A 374 23.07 0.80 11.55
CA TYR A 374 22.71 -0.57 11.92
C TYR A 374 23.76 -1.24 12.79
N GLY A 375 25.04 -1.01 12.54
CA GLY A 375 26.13 -1.57 13.34
C GLY A 375 26.08 -1.19 14.82
N LYS A 376 25.50 -0.03 15.16
CA LYS A 376 25.29 0.40 16.55
C LYS A 376 24.29 -0.47 17.31
N TYR A 377 23.36 -1.09 16.59
CA TYR A 377 22.27 -1.90 17.16
C TYR A 377 22.47 -3.41 16.91
N HIS A 378 23.62 -3.81 16.39
CA HIS A 378 23.91 -5.20 16.00
C HIS A 378 22.89 -5.81 15.03
N LEU A 379 22.25 -4.98 14.22
CA LEU A 379 21.22 -5.40 13.23
C LEU A 379 21.81 -5.72 11.85
N THR A 380 23.13 -5.66 11.68
CA THR A 380 23.77 -5.99 10.39
C THR A 380 23.67 -7.49 10.15
N ALA A 381 22.90 -7.87 9.17
CA ALA A 381 23.00 -9.19 8.58
C ALA A 381 24.25 -9.20 7.68
N THR A 382 25.30 -9.87 8.11
CA THR A 382 26.37 -10.28 7.19
C THR A 382 25.76 -11.21 6.15
N GLY A 383 26.36 -11.26 4.96
CA GLY A 383 25.87 -12.01 3.84
C GLY A 383 25.46 -13.44 4.20
N ARG A 384 24.65 -14.05 3.38
CA ARG A 384 24.20 -15.43 3.55
C ARG A 384 25.41 -16.33 3.61
N GLY A 385 25.52 -17.17 4.68
CA GLY A 385 26.57 -18.15 4.80
C GLY A 385 26.54 -19.14 3.63
N CYS A 386 27.69 -19.66 3.25
CA CYS A 386 27.86 -20.58 2.13
C CYS A 386 27.97 -22.03 2.60
N PHE A 387 27.48 -22.97 1.79
CA PHE A 387 27.78 -24.38 1.90
C PHE A 387 29.03 -24.71 1.10
N LEU A 388 29.80 -25.68 1.60
CA LEU A 388 30.97 -26.18 0.90
C LEU A 388 30.60 -27.14 -0.23
N PRO A 389 31.51 -27.35 -1.19
CA PRO A 389 31.37 -28.42 -2.18
C PRO A 389 31.07 -29.77 -1.51
N ASN A 390 30.34 -30.62 -2.22
CA ASN A 390 29.81 -31.91 -1.75
C ASN A 390 28.71 -31.84 -0.69
N SER A 391 28.20 -30.65 -0.35
CA SER A 391 26.92 -30.55 0.36
C SER A 391 25.78 -31.08 -0.49
N ARG A 392 24.90 -31.89 0.11
CA ARG A 392 23.77 -32.51 -0.58
C ARG A 392 22.56 -31.62 -0.59
N VAL A 393 21.95 -31.45 -1.75
CA VAL A 393 20.70 -30.69 -1.95
C VAL A 393 19.62 -31.67 -2.35
N LEU A 394 18.50 -31.72 -1.63
CA LEU A 394 17.35 -32.54 -1.95
C LEU A 394 16.62 -31.96 -3.18
N MET A 395 16.53 -32.74 -4.25
CA MET A 395 15.83 -32.36 -5.48
C MET A 395 14.36 -32.75 -5.43
N SER A 396 13.56 -32.17 -6.31
CA SER A 396 12.10 -32.41 -6.37
C SER A 396 11.71 -33.83 -6.75
N ASP A 397 12.64 -34.60 -7.31
CA ASP A 397 12.49 -36.01 -7.68
C ASP A 397 12.79 -37.00 -6.51
N GLY A 398 13.13 -36.44 -5.33
CA GLY A 398 13.47 -37.21 -4.13
C GLY A 398 14.93 -37.67 -4.05
N PHE A 399 15.76 -37.37 -5.04
CA PHE A 399 17.18 -37.70 -5.02
C PHE A 399 18.02 -36.53 -4.52
N TYR A 400 19.26 -36.81 -4.11
CA TYR A 400 20.23 -35.82 -3.70
C TYR A 400 21.18 -35.47 -4.84
N LYS A 401 21.45 -34.19 -5.04
CA LYS A 401 22.45 -33.64 -5.95
C LYS A 401 23.51 -32.88 -5.16
N TYR A 402 24.77 -32.95 -5.54
CA TYR A 402 25.76 -32.09 -4.90
C TYR A 402 25.57 -30.64 -5.28
N ILE A 403 25.75 -29.72 -4.31
CA ILE A 403 25.47 -28.28 -4.49
C ILE A 403 26.21 -27.68 -5.70
N GLN A 404 27.44 -28.09 -5.95
CA GLN A 404 28.24 -27.66 -7.12
C GLN A 404 27.67 -28.14 -8.48
N ASP A 405 26.82 -29.15 -8.46
CA ASP A 405 26.19 -29.70 -9.68
C ASP A 405 24.78 -29.13 -9.91
N VAL A 406 24.25 -28.37 -8.95
CA VAL A 406 22.94 -27.69 -9.06
C VAL A 406 23.04 -26.58 -10.10
N LYS A 407 22.05 -26.47 -10.97
CA LYS A 407 22.01 -25.50 -12.07
C LYS A 407 20.76 -24.61 -11.94
N LYS A 408 20.81 -23.46 -12.59
CA LYS A 408 19.65 -22.60 -12.78
C LYS A 408 18.48 -23.38 -13.39
N ASN A 409 17.27 -23.17 -12.89
CA ASN A 409 16.03 -23.88 -13.21
C ASN A 409 15.93 -25.33 -12.69
N ASP A 410 16.91 -25.85 -11.98
CA ASP A 410 16.71 -27.07 -11.20
C ASP A 410 15.61 -26.90 -10.17
N LYS A 411 14.91 -27.97 -9.81
CA LYS A 411 13.86 -27.93 -8.79
C LYS A 411 14.36 -28.58 -7.50
N VAL A 412 14.39 -27.81 -6.44
CA VAL A 412 14.87 -28.23 -5.11
C VAL A 412 13.75 -28.21 -4.07
N VAL A 413 13.88 -29.02 -3.02
CA VAL A 413 13.00 -28.97 -1.86
C VAL A 413 13.56 -27.94 -0.88
N SER A 414 12.74 -26.94 -0.53
CA SER A 414 13.13 -25.88 0.39
C SER A 414 12.87 -26.27 1.85
N GLY A 415 13.45 -25.53 2.80
CA GLY A 415 13.41 -25.80 4.24
C GLY A 415 12.02 -25.86 4.89
N ASN A 416 10.95 -25.71 4.14
CA ASN A 416 9.56 -25.92 4.58
C ASN A 416 8.83 -26.98 3.75
N GLY A 417 9.59 -27.86 3.07
CA GLY A 417 9.06 -28.99 2.28
C GLY A 417 8.50 -28.61 0.91
N ASN A 418 8.49 -27.34 0.53
CA ASN A 418 7.96 -26.90 -0.78
C ASN A 418 9.01 -27.02 -1.89
N VAL A 419 8.59 -27.46 -3.07
CA VAL A 419 9.43 -27.44 -4.26
C VAL A 419 9.60 -26.01 -4.76
N ARG A 420 10.86 -25.60 -5.04
CA ARG A 420 11.24 -24.29 -5.56
C ARG A 420 12.17 -24.44 -6.77
N ASN A 421 12.08 -23.54 -7.73
CA ASN A 421 13.05 -23.42 -8.78
C ASN A 421 14.32 -22.74 -8.25
N VAL A 422 15.47 -23.15 -8.76
CA VAL A 422 16.74 -22.46 -8.52
C VAL A 422 16.80 -21.27 -9.47
N ASP A 423 16.75 -20.08 -8.90
CA ASP A 423 16.77 -18.82 -9.66
C ASP A 423 18.17 -18.54 -10.21
N ASP A 424 19.21 -18.79 -9.39
CA ASP A 424 20.60 -18.65 -9.79
C ASP A 424 21.52 -19.46 -8.89
N VAL A 425 22.77 -19.68 -9.34
CA VAL A 425 23.82 -20.42 -8.61
C VAL A 425 25.06 -19.55 -8.54
N TYR A 426 25.57 -19.37 -7.33
CA TYR A 426 26.78 -18.58 -7.07
C TYR A 426 27.86 -19.47 -6.47
N CYS A 427 29.08 -19.34 -6.96
CA CYS A 427 30.25 -20.05 -6.46
C CYS A 427 31.37 -19.02 -6.17
N TYR A 428 31.92 -19.07 -4.98
CA TYR A 428 32.99 -18.17 -4.56
C TYR A 428 34.13 -18.96 -3.94
N ASP A 429 35.37 -18.57 -4.23
CA ASP A 429 36.53 -19.06 -3.50
C ASP A 429 36.60 -18.37 -2.15
N VAL A 430 36.56 -19.14 -1.07
CA VAL A 430 36.54 -18.63 0.32
C VAL A 430 37.79 -19.06 1.03
N ASN A 431 38.48 -18.14 1.67
CA ASN A 431 39.62 -18.42 2.57
C ASN A 431 39.21 -18.04 4.00
N GLU A 432 38.21 -18.74 4.55
CA GLU A 432 37.64 -18.50 5.86
C GLU A 432 37.62 -19.80 6.67
N GLU A 433 37.52 -19.67 7.99
CA GLU A 433 37.28 -20.83 8.86
C GLU A 433 35.92 -21.45 8.58
N ILE A 434 35.85 -22.78 8.62
CA ILE A 434 34.64 -23.56 8.43
C ILE A 434 34.28 -24.32 9.71
N VAL A 435 33.00 -24.53 9.91
CA VAL A 435 32.42 -25.41 10.92
C VAL A 435 32.04 -26.75 10.31
N GLU A 436 32.42 -27.83 10.97
CA GLU A 436 31.88 -29.17 10.71
C GLU A 436 30.99 -29.55 11.91
N LEU A 437 29.72 -29.70 11.66
CA LEU A 437 28.74 -30.25 12.62
C LEU A 437 28.57 -31.72 12.32
N GLU A 438 28.88 -32.59 13.29
CA GLU A 438 28.63 -34.04 13.20
C GLU A 438 27.37 -34.37 13.98
N LEU A 439 26.38 -34.96 13.30
CA LEU A 439 25.12 -35.37 13.88
C LEU A 439 25.23 -36.75 14.54
N GLU A 440 24.29 -37.09 15.42
CA GLU A 440 24.29 -38.38 16.15
C GLU A 440 24.26 -39.60 15.21
N ASP A 441 23.71 -39.44 14.00
CA ASP A 441 23.67 -40.48 12.98
C ASP A 441 24.94 -40.57 12.10
N GLY A 442 25.96 -39.76 12.40
CA GLY A 442 27.24 -39.72 11.69
C GLY A 442 27.22 -38.83 10.43
N ARG A 443 26.10 -38.19 10.10
CA ARG A 443 26.08 -37.20 8.99
C ARG A 443 26.85 -35.96 9.39
N LYS A 444 27.49 -35.32 8.41
CA LYS A 444 28.27 -34.11 8.61
C LYS A 444 27.77 -32.96 7.78
N ILE A 445 27.61 -31.80 8.41
CA ILE A 445 27.28 -30.52 7.75
C ILE A 445 28.51 -29.63 7.82
N ARG A 446 29.00 -29.18 6.65
CA ARG A 446 30.15 -28.29 6.54
C ARG A 446 29.72 -26.97 5.94
N CYS A 447 29.95 -25.89 6.66
CA CYS A 447 29.56 -24.54 6.22
C CYS A 447 30.45 -23.47 6.85
N THR A 448 30.31 -22.23 6.40
CA THR A 448 30.96 -21.08 7.02
C THR A 448 30.42 -20.85 8.44
N LEU A 449 31.19 -20.17 9.30
CA LEU A 449 30.90 -19.93 10.72
C LEU A 449 29.52 -19.24 10.92
N ASP A 450 29.16 -18.36 10.03
CA ASP A 450 27.98 -17.52 10.09
C ASP A 450 26.75 -18.13 9.39
N HIS A 451 26.90 -19.32 8.80
CA HIS A 451 25.77 -20.00 8.14
C HIS A 451 24.67 -20.31 9.15
N LYS A 452 23.45 -19.88 8.87
CA LYS A 452 22.31 -20.10 9.75
C LYS A 452 21.67 -21.45 9.50
N ILE A 453 21.56 -22.23 10.55
CA ILE A 453 20.91 -23.56 10.55
C ILE A 453 19.68 -23.47 11.46
N LYS A 454 18.60 -24.08 11.06
CA LYS A 454 17.38 -24.15 11.84
C LYS A 454 17.53 -25.26 12.88
N ILE A 455 17.39 -24.89 14.15
CA ILE A 455 17.57 -25.79 15.28
C ILE A 455 16.38 -25.69 16.25
N ILE A 456 16.23 -26.71 17.10
CA ILE A 456 15.38 -26.66 18.28
C ILE A 456 16.28 -26.48 19.51
N ARG A 457 16.06 -25.39 20.25
CA ARG A 457 16.70 -25.09 21.51
C ARG A 457 15.67 -24.79 22.58
N ASN A 458 15.69 -25.53 23.69
CA ASN A 458 14.69 -25.42 24.76
C ASN A 458 13.22 -25.58 24.25
N GLY A 459 13.00 -26.49 23.30
CA GLY A 459 11.68 -26.76 22.72
C GLY A 459 11.16 -25.70 21.76
N LYS A 460 12.00 -24.75 21.33
CA LYS A 460 11.63 -23.71 20.36
C LYS A 460 12.48 -23.80 19.10
N GLU A 461 11.84 -23.72 17.94
CA GLU A 461 12.53 -23.60 16.67
C GLU A 461 13.13 -22.18 16.50
N ILE A 462 14.41 -22.11 16.25
CA ILE A 462 15.15 -20.87 16.01
C ILE A 462 16.15 -21.05 14.87
N TRP A 463 16.56 -19.94 14.23
CA TRP A 463 17.68 -19.91 13.30
C TRP A 463 18.94 -19.46 14.06
N GLU A 464 19.94 -20.33 14.12
CA GLU A 464 21.18 -20.05 14.84
C GLU A 464 22.40 -20.18 13.89
N LYS A 465 23.47 -19.40 14.15
CA LYS A 465 24.70 -19.50 13.40
C LYS A 465 25.41 -20.83 13.70
N ALA A 466 26.04 -21.42 12.70
CA ALA A 466 26.71 -22.72 12.83
C ALA A 466 27.74 -22.75 13.96
N ASN A 467 28.51 -21.67 14.16
CA ASN A 467 29.49 -21.56 15.23
C ASN A 467 28.90 -21.47 16.65
N ASN A 468 27.61 -21.19 16.79
CA ASN A 468 26.91 -21.06 18.07
C ASN A 468 26.07 -22.30 18.40
N ILE A 469 26.07 -23.31 17.54
CA ILE A 469 25.33 -24.56 17.76
C ILE A 469 26.09 -25.41 18.77
N THR A 470 25.37 -25.93 19.73
CA THR A 470 25.90 -26.76 20.84
C THR A 470 25.39 -28.19 20.73
N LYS A 471 26.02 -29.11 21.46
CA LYS A 471 25.62 -30.51 21.50
C LYS A 471 24.23 -30.79 22.05
N THR A 472 23.59 -29.79 22.65
CA THR A 472 22.22 -29.90 23.21
C THR A 472 21.17 -29.40 22.26
N ASP A 473 21.55 -28.87 21.08
CA ASP A 473 20.62 -28.39 20.07
C ASP A 473 20.25 -29.52 19.11
N GLU A 474 18.99 -29.59 18.72
CA GLU A 474 18.49 -30.51 17.70
C GLU A 474 18.39 -29.80 16.36
N ILE A 475 18.94 -30.39 15.30
CA ILE A 475 18.80 -29.82 13.95
C ILE A 475 17.43 -30.21 13.37
N VAL A 476 16.71 -29.20 12.85
CA VAL A 476 15.40 -29.43 12.21
C VAL A 476 15.63 -30.11 10.88
N GLU A 477 15.15 -31.34 10.72
CA GLU A 477 15.09 -32.09 9.47
C GLU A 477 13.74 -31.92 8.79
N ILE A 478 13.72 -32.03 7.45
CA ILE A 478 12.53 -31.92 6.61
C ILE A 478 12.19 -33.29 6.04
#